data_e548f5b6cf7ae68597fafacbb5036ef9
#
_entry.id   e548f5b6cf7ae68597fafacbb5036ef9
#
_cell.length_a   1.000
_cell.length_b   1.000
_cell.length_c   1.000
_cell.angle_alpha   90.00
_cell.angle_beta   90.00
_cell.angle_gamma   90.00
#
_symmetry.space_group_name_H-M   'P 1'
#
loop_
_entity.id
_entity.type
_entity.pdbx_description
1 polymer ?
#
loop_
_entity_poly.entity_id
_entity_poly.type
_entity_poly.pdbx_seq_one_letter_code
_entity_poly.pdbx_strand_id
1 'polypeptide(L)'
;MRLEKTMTDMGRIGETPRGGLTRVALTDEDKRGRDQMVAWMREAGLAVTVDQMGNIFGERAGAETLPPVMMGSHIDSVPTGGKYDGQLGVMCGLEILRTLNDARTRTRIPSRSRSSRTRKARDSSPR
;
A
#
# COMPACT_ATOMS: atom_id res chain seq x y z
N MET A 1 -11.56 -0.52 -14.59
CA MET A 1 -10.82 0.68 -14.09
C MET A 1 -9.49 0.22 -13.48
N ARG A 2 -8.37 0.99 -13.57
CA ARG A 2 -7.03 0.57 -13.07
C ARG A 2 -7.01 0.35 -11.56
N LEU A 3 -7.61 1.24 -10.77
CA LEU A 3 -7.72 1.09 -9.32
C LEU A 3 -8.41 -0.22 -8.94
N GLU A 4 -9.54 -0.53 -9.57
CA GLU A 4 -10.29 -1.77 -9.30
C GLU A 4 -9.46 -3.02 -9.60
N LYS A 5 -8.73 -3.01 -10.73
CA LYS A 5 -7.80 -4.10 -11.05
C LYS A 5 -6.70 -4.24 -9.99
N THR A 6 -6.08 -3.12 -9.58
CA THR A 6 -5.04 -3.12 -8.54
C THR A 6 -5.58 -3.65 -7.21
N MET A 7 -6.81 -3.27 -6.82
CA MET A 7 -7.49 -3.78 -5.63
C MET A 7 -7.76 -5.29 -5.72
N THR A 8 -8.23 -5.76 -6.88
CA THR A 8 -8.51 -7.17 -7.12
C THR A 8 -7.23 -8.00 -7.06
N ASP A 9 -6.18 -7.56 -7.74
CA ASP A 9 -4.90 -8.28 -7.80
C ASP A 9 -4.25 -8.37 -6.40
N MET A 10 -4.25 -7.26 -5.65
CA MET A 10 -3.76 -7.29 -4.26
C MET A 10 -4.63 -8.15 -3.36
N GLY A 11 -5.95 -8.15 -3.57
CA GLY A 11 -6.91 -8.94 -2.79
C GLY A 11 -6.77 -10.46 -2.96
N ARG A 12 -6.11 -10.92 -4.04
CA ARG A 12 -5.81 -12.35 -4.25
C ARG A 12 -4.67 -12.86 -3.37
N ILE A 13 -3.79 -11.97 -2.91
CA ILE A 13 -2.66 -12.35 -2.05
C ILE A 13 -3.18 -12.56 -0.62
N GLY A 14 -3.32 -13.81 -0.20
CA GLY A 14 -3.91 -14.20 1.08
C GLY A 14 -5.44 -14.33 1.05
N GLU A 15 -6.05 -14.44 -0.14
CA GLU A 15 -7.48 -14.69 -0.27
C GLU A 15 -7.90 -16.01 0.39
N THR A 16 -9.01 -15.96 1.12
CA THR A 16 -9.60 -17.15 1.74
C THR A 16 -10.67 -17.77 0.84
N PRO A 17 -11.00 -19.07 1.00
CA PRO A 17 -12.04 -19.73 0.20
C PRO A 17 -13.41 -19.06 0.26
N ARG A 18 -13.68 -18.27 1.31
CA ARG A 18 -14.94 -17.51 1.48
C ARG A 18 -14.86 -16.07 0.95
N GLY A 19 -13.81 -15.73 0.23
CA GLY A 19 -13.64 -14.40 -0.36
C GLY A 19 -13.12 -13.32 0.59
N GLY A 20 -12.76 -13.67 1.83
CA GLY A 20 -12.08 -12.76 2.75
C GLY A 20 -10.57 -12.72 2.50
N LEU A 21 -9.84 -11.99 3.33
CA LEU A 21 -8.40 -11.80 3.25
C LEU A 21 -7.72 -12.21 4.57
N THR A 22 -6.72 -13.09 4.48
CA THR A 22 -5.81 -13.40 5.59
C THR A 22 -4.38 -13.13 5.15
N ARG A 23 -3.93 -11.91 5.39
CA ARG A 23 -2.56 -11.43 5.11
C ARG A 23 -2.02 -10.76 6.37
N VAL A 24 -1.82 -11.59 7.39
CA VAL A 24 -1.36 -11.11 8.69
C VAL A 24 0.07 -10.60 8.59
N ALA A 25 0.37 -9.48 9.25
CA ALA A 25 1.70 -8.89 9.27
C ALA A 25 2.78 -9.92 9.65
N LEU A 26 3.92 -9.90 8.93
CA LEU A 26 5.05 -10.81 9.13
C LEU A 26 4.86 -12.25 8.63
N THR A 27 3.80 -12.53 7.89
CA THR A 27 3.62 -13.82 7.19
C THR A 27 4.19 -13.75 5.76
N ASP A 28 4.27 -14.91 5.10
CA ASP A 28 4.68 -14.99 3.69
C ASP A 28 3.69 -14.27 2.77
N GLU A 29 2.40 -14.29 3.10
CA GLU A 29 1.36 -13.53 2.40
C GLU A 29 1.61 -12.03 2.51
N ASP A 30 1.95 -11.53 3.71
CA ASP A 30 2.31 -10.13 3.92
C ASP A 30 3.56 -9.78 3.09
N LYS A 31 4.59 -10.63 3.12
CA LYS A 31 5.78 -10.43 2.30
C LYS A 31 5.44 -10.31 0.82
N ARG A 32 4.64 -11.24 0.27
CA ARG A 32 4.22 -11.20 -1.15
C ARG A 32 3.44 -9.93 -1.48
N GLY A 33 2.53 -9.51 -0.61
CA GLY A 33 1.78 -8.26 -0.78
C GLY A 33 2.68 -7.03 -0.78
N ARG A 34 3.67 -7.00 0.09
CA ARG A 34 4.68 -5.93 0.17
C ARG A 34 5.59 -5.89 -1.05
N ASP A 35 6.07 -7.03 -1.51
CA ASP A 35 6.89 -7.15 -2.72
C ASP A 35 6.10 -6.64 -3.94
N GLN A 36 4.82 -7.01 -4.06
CA GLN A 36 3.95 -6.52 -5.13
C GLN A 36 3.73 -5.00 -5.05
N MET A 37 3.56 -4.45 -3.85
CA MET A 37 3.41 -3.00 -3.67
C MET A 37 4.67 -2.25 -4.10
N VAL A 38 5.84 -2.74 -3.72
CA VAL A 38 7.15 -2.18 -4.14
C VAL A 38 7.29 -2.22 -5.67
N ALA A 39 6.93 -3.33 -6.30
CA ALA A 39 6.96 -3.46 -7.75
C ALA A 39 6.09 -2.38 -8.43
N TRP A 40 4.85 -2.23 -8.00
CA TRP A 40 3.94 -1.22 -8.56
C TRP A 40 4.38 0.23 -8.32
N MET A 41 4.97 0.52 -7.16
CA MET A 41 5.56 1.84 -6.90
C MET A 41 6.72 2.14 -7.85
N ARG A 42 7.60 1.16 -8.08
CA ARG A 42 8.72 1.29 -9.03
C ARG A 42 8.25 1.44 -10.47
N GLU A 43 7.27 0.64 -10.91
CA GLU A 43 6.64 0.76 -12.24
C GLU A 43 6.01 2.16 -12.44
N ALA A 44 5.49 2.76 -11.38
CA ALA A 44 4.98 4.13 -11.40
C ALA A 44 6.09 5.20 -11.36
N GLY A 45 7.37 4.82 -11.38
CA GLY A 45 8.51 5.74 -11.36
C GLY A 45 8.73 6.43 -10.02
N LEU A 46 8.23 5.85 -8.91
CA LEU A 46 8.40 6.41 -7.58
C LEU A 46 9.74 6.00 -6.98
N ALA A 47 10.36 6.91 -6.21
CA ALA A 47 11.51 6.57 -5.36
C ALA A 47 11.01 5.77 -4.15
N VAL A 48 11.39 4.48 -4.07
CA VAL A 48 10.92 3.58 -3.02
C VAL A 48 11.93 3.49 -1.89
N THR A 49 11.47 3.71 -0.66
CA THR A 49 12.23 3.51 0.58
C THR A 49 11.44 2.66 1.57
N VAL A 50 12.16 1.94 2.43
CA VAL A 50 11.58 1.16 3.52
C VAL A 50 12.31 1.56 4.80
N ASP A 51 11.56 1.95 5.82
CA ASP A 51 12.14 2.33 7.11
C ASP A 51 12.43 1.11 8.01
N GLN A 52 13.05 1.37 9.16
CA GLN A 52 13.41 0.34 10.14
C GLN A 52 12.19 -0.38 10.75
N MET A 53 11.02 0.26 10.73
CA MET A 53 9.75 -0.34 11.16
C MET A 53 9.11 -1.17 10.06
N GLY A 54 9.67 -1.13 8.84
CA GLY A 54 9.15 -1.82 7.67
C GLY A 54 8.02 -1.06 6.96
N ASN A 55 7.79 0.23 7.23
CA ASN A 55 6.90 1.02 6.40
C ASN A 55 7.51 1.22 5.01
N ILE A 56 6.69 1.08 3.97
CA ILE A 56 7.10 1.30 2.59
C ILE A 56 6.61 2.67 2.15
N PHE A 57 7.50 3.44 1.53
CA PHE A 57 7.19 4.75 0.97
C PHE A 57 7.53 4.76 -0.52
N GLY A 58 6.62 5.27 -1.34
CA GLY A 58 6.86 5.58 -2.74
C GLY A 58 6.69 7.08 -2.94
N GLU A 59 7.76 7.79 -3.26
CA GLU A 59 7.74 9.24 -3.40
C GLU A 59 7.83 9.66 -4.86
N ARG A 60 6.98 10.60 -5.23
CA ARG A 60 7.00 11.33 -6.49
C ARG A 60 7.54 12.73 -6.24
N ALA A 61 8.60 13.11 -6.94
CA ALA A 61 9.20 14.42 -6.81
C ALA A 61 8.24 15.56 -7.19
N GLY A 62 8.35 16.67 -6.48
CA GLY A 62 7.72 17.94 -6.83
C GLY A 62 8.65 18.85 -7.62
N ALA A 63 8.20 20.07 -7.87
CA ALA A 63 9.04 21.14 -8.45
C ALA A 63 10.00 21.74 -7.40
N GLU A 64 9.58 21.73 -6.14
CA GLU A 64 10.35 22.26 -5.01
C GLU A 64 10.72 21.14 -4.04
N THR A 65 11.85 21.33 -3.34
CA THR A 65 12.29 20.41 -2.28
C THR A 65 11.65 20.82 -0.96
N LEU A 66 10.44 20.33 -0.74
CA LEU A 66 9.63 20.58 0.45
C LEU A 66 9.17 19.25 1.07
N PRO A 67 8.72 19.24 2.32
CA PRO A 67 8.10 18.05 2.91
C PRO A 67 6.93 17.56 2.05
N PRO A 68 6.84 16.23 1.79
CA PRO A 68 5.81 15.68 0.91
C PRO A 68 4.42 15.69 1.54
N VAL A 69 3.39 15.83 0.71
CA VAL A 69 2.04 15.43 1.07
C VAL A 69 1.98 13.91 1.08
N MET A 70 1.56 13.32 2.19
CA MET A 70 1.52 11.88 2.38
C MET A 70 0.10 11.35 2.35
N MET A 71 -0.09 10.26 1.60
CA MET A 71 -1.32 9.49 1.51
C MET A 71 -1.01 8.02 1.81
N GLY A 72 -1.90 7.30 2.44
CA GLY A 72 -1.69 5.87 2.63
C GLY A 72 -2.47 5.28 3.78
N SER A 73 -2.19 4.00 4.03
CA SER A 73 -2.79 3.18 5.07
C SER A 73 -1.89 1.96 5.30
N HIS A 74 -2.45 0.77 5.40
CA HIS A 74 -1.75 -0.52 5.55
C HIS A 74 -2.30 -1.55 4.55
N ILE A 75 -1.53 -2.62 4.29
CA ILE A 75 -1.95 -3.72 3.40
C ILE A 75 -2.06 -5.07 4.12
N ASP A 76 -1.57 -5.18 5.35
CA ASP A 76 -1.82 -6.35 6.18
C ASP A 76 -3.28 -6.41 6.63
N SER A 77 -3.74 -7.59 7.00
CA SER A 77 -5.11 -7.80 7.48
C SER A 77 -5.13 -8.59 8.79
N VAL A 78 -6.25 -8.52 9.49
CA VAL A 78 -6.61 -9.54 10.49
C VAL A 78 -6.95 -10.86 9.78
N PRO A 79 -6.94 -12.02 10.48
CA PRO A 79 -7.50 -13.24 9.94
C PRO A 79 -8.95 -13.03 9.46
N THR A 80 -9.25 -13.51 8.25
CA THR A 80 -10.58 -13.38 7.62
C THR A 80 -11.08 -11.93 7.54
N GLY A 81 -10.16 -10.98 7.31
CA GLY A 81 -10.45 -9.56 7.16
C GLY A 81 -11.13 -9.22 5.83
N GLY A 82 -11.59 -7.97 5.73
CA GLY A 82 -12.17 -7.44 4.49
C GLY A 82 -11.09 -7.01 3.50
N LYS A 83 -11.36 -7.17 2.20
CA LYS A 83 -10.42 -6.81 1.12
C LYS A 83 -10.19 -5.30 0.96
N TYR A 84 -11.05 -4.47 1.55
CA TYR A 84 -10.95 -3.01 1.45
C TYR A 84 -10.28 -2.39 2.68
N ASP A 85 -10.32 -3.08 3.83
CA ASP A 85 -9.76 -2.56 5.08
C ASP A 85 -8.24 -2.33 4.95
N GLY A 86 -7.83 -1.08 5.13
CA GLY A 86 -6.45 -0.59 4.98
C GLY A 86 -5.98 -0.53 3.52
N GLN A 87 -6.13 -1.60 2.78
CA GLN A 87 -5.67 -1.77 1.40
C GLN A 87 -6.20 -0.66 0.46
N LEU A 88 -7.46 -0.25 0.62
CA LEU A 88 -8.05 0.80 -0.22
C LEU A 88 -7.26 2.11 -0.14
N GLY A 89 -6.88 2.55 1.06
CA GLY A 89 -6.13 3.81 1.24
C GLY A 89 -4.77 3.78 0.57
N VAL A 90 -4.07 2.65 0.61
CA VAL A 90 -2.76 2.49 -0.07
C VAL A 90 -2.93 2.48 -1.58
N MET A 91 -3.90 1.73 -2.11
CA MET A 91 -4.15 1.64 -3.55
C MET A 91 -4.65 2.96 -4.13
N CYS A 92 -5.49 3.69 -3.41
CA CYS A 92 -5.91 5.06 -3.80
C CYS A 92 -4.72 6.02 -3.85
N GLY A 93 -3.82 5.97 -2.87
CA GLY A 93 -2.60 6.77 -2.88
C GLY A 93 -1.73 6.48 -4.11
N LEU A 94 -1.50 5.21 -4.42
CA LEU A 94 -0.76 4.81 -5.63
C LEU A 94 -1.46 5.27 -6.91
N GLU A 95 -2.79 5.13 -6.99
CA GLU A 95 -3.56 5.53 -8.16
C GLU A 95 -3.53 7.04 -8.42
N ILE A 96 -3.57 7.85 -7.35
CA ILE A 96 -3.40 9.31 -7.47
C ILE A 96 -2.05 9.64 -8.10
N LEU A 97 -0.96 9.01 -7.64
CA LEU A 97 0.37 9.27 -8.19
C LEU A 97 0.49 8.80 -9.65
N ARG A 98 -0.11 7.66 -10.01
CA ARG A 98 -0.20 7.18 -11.40
C ARG A 98 -0.99 8.16 -12.28
N THR A 99 -2.11 8.66 -11.78
CA THR A 99 -2.96 9.62 -12.52
C THR A 99 -2.22 10.94 -12.76
N LEU A 100 -1.47 11.45 -11.78
CA LEU A 100 -0.62 12.63 -11.95
C LEU A 100 0.47 12.40 -13.00
N ASN A 101 1.03 11.19 -13.08
CA ASN A 101 2.01 10.83 -14.11
C ASN A 101 1.36 10.79 -15.49
N ASP A 102 0.20 10.14 -15.62
CA ASP A 102 -0.54 10.02 -16.90
C ASP A 102 -0.91 11.41 -17.43
N ALA A 103 -1.36 12.29 -16.54
CA ALA A 103 -1.67 13.69 -16.87
C ALA A 103 -0.42 14.58 -17.06
N ARG A 104 0.79 14.04 -16.87
CA ARG A 104 2.06 14.79 -16.90
C ARG A 104 2.04 16.04 -16.01
N THR A 105 1.24 16.01 -14.96
CA THR A 105 1.10 17.12 -14.02
C THR A 105 2.29 17.15 -13.08
N ARG A 106 3.03 18.26 -13.04
CA ARG A 106 4.09 18.48 -12.04
C ARG A 106 3.51 19.23 -10.86
N THR A 107 3.49 18.57 -9.68
CA THR A 107 3.07 19.21 -8.44
C THR A 107 4.17 20.12 -7.90
N ARG A 108 3.80 21.20 -7.20
CA ARG A 108 4.77 22.10 -6.58
C ARG A 108 5.58 21.37 -5.52
N ILE A 109 4.92 20.64 -4.64
CA ILE A 109 5.53 19.88 -3.56
C ILE A 109 5.54 18.39 -3.89
N PRO A 110 6.46 17.59 -3.30
CA PRO A 110 6.48 16.14 -3.46
C PRO A 110 5.19 15.49 -2.94
N SER A 111 4.85 14.35 -3.51
CA SER A 111 3.71 13.52 -3.07
C SER A 111 4.20 12.12 -2.73
N ARG A 112 3.74 11.55 -1.63
CA ARG A 112 4.22 10.26 -1.11
C ARG A 112 3.06 9.33 -0.80
N SER A 113 3.11 8.12 -1.35
CA SER A 113 2.26 7.01 -0.94
C SER A 113 2.96 6.20 0.13
N ARG A 114 2.23 5.83 1.19
CA ARG A 114 2.74 5.04 2.31
C ARG A 114 1.92 3.77 2.49
N SER A 115 2.61 2.63 2.61
CA SER A 115 2.06 1.41 3.19
C SER A 115 2.69 1.18 4.55
N SER A 116 1.93 1.44 5.61
CA SER A 116 2.41 1.20 6.98
C SER A 116 2.38 -0.29 7.31
N ARG A 117 3.32 -0.69 8.13
CA ARG A 117 3.31 -1.99 8.77
C ARG A 117 2.51 -1.89 10.07
N THR A 118 1.31 -2.42 10.09
CA THR A 118 0.50 -2.43 11.29
C THR A 118 0.93 -3.61 12.15
N ARG A 119 1.38 -3.36 13.39
CA ARG A 119 1.37 -4.37 14.44
C ARG A 119 -0.04 -4.38 15.02
N LYS A 120 -0.98 -5.07 14.39
CA LYS A 120 -2.16 -5.50 15.13
C LYS A 120 -1.69 -6.59 16.06
N ALA A 121 -1.45 -6.25 17.33
CA ALA A 121 -1.11 -7.18 18.38
C ALA A 121 -2.14 -8.32 18.36
N ARG A 122 -1.65 -9.56 18.40
CA ARG A 122 -2.44 -10.71 18.84
C ARG A 122 -2.80 -10.47 20.29
N ASP A 123 -3.90 -9.81 20.55
CA ASP A 123 -4.59 -9.95 21.81
C ASP A 123 -5.67 -11.01 21.62
N SER A 124 -5.21 -12.25 21.64
CA SER A 124 -6.04 -13.43 21.79
C SER A 124 -5.51 -14.22 22.97
N SER A 125 -5.55 -13.59 24.14
CA SER A 125 -5.58 -14.35 25.39
C SER A 125 -7.02 -14.77 25.61
N PRO A 126 -7.35 -16.07 25.61
CA PRO A 126 -8.63 -16.52 26.12
C PRO A 126 -8.68 -16.21 27.60
N ARG A 127 -9.71 -15.50 28.05
CA ARG A 127 -10.12 -15.44 29.44
C ARG A 127 -10.93 -16.68 29.79
#